data_3b2fa862e82265d69b43a65804922ebe
#
_entry.id   3b2fa862e82265d69b43a65804922ebe
#
_cell.length_a   1.000
_cell.length_b   1.000
_cell.length_c   1.000
_cell.angle_alpha   90.00
_cell.angle_beta   90.00
_cell.angle_gamma   90.00
#
_symmetry.space_group_name_H-M   'P 1'
#
loop_
_entity.id
_entity.type
_entity.pdbx_description
1 polymer ?
#
loop_
_entity_poly.entity_id
_entity_poly.type
_entity_poly.pdbx_seq_one_letter_code
_entity_poly.pdbx_strand_id
1 'polypeptide(L)'
;MQKNNKGTIILPVIISLFIGALGTTLVFLNFSSNGNGSIIQNVNKVTITENSIADAVNKIYDAVVVVEASKEGKQISTGTGFVYKTKDNVAYILTNNHVIDNSDDINIIYSDGSNTTAQIVGKETYSDIAVLQVAKSTILSVAELGNSKDVKIGDTLFTVGTPLGKKYQGTVTKGILSGKDRLVEVSLSGNVTDYIMRVLQTDAAINPGNSGGPLVNINGEVIGINSLKLV
;
A
#
# COMPACT_ATOMS: atom_id res chain seq x y z
N MET A 1 -13.00 39.32 90.05
CA MET A 1 -12.61 39.88 88.77
C MET A 1 -11.96 38.82 87.94
N GLN A 2 -12.67 38.27 86.99
CA GLN A 2 -12.19 37.21 86.08
C GLN A 2 -11.62 37.87 84.79
N LYS A 3 -10.28 37.81 84.65
CA LYS A 3 -9.55 38.39 83.53
C LYS A 3 -9.79 37.54 82.24
N ASN A 4 -10.44 38.11 81.27
CA ASN A 4 -10.81 37.45 80.01
C ASN A 4 -9.56 37.21 79.12
N ASN A 5 -9.05 36.00 79.09
CA ASN A 5 -7.84 35.59 78.38
C ASN A 5 -8.08 35.27 76.90
N LYS A 6 -9.15 35.87 76.28
CA LYS A 6 -9.49 35.61 74.89
C LYS A 6 -8.48 36.16 73.86
N GLY A 7 -7.70 37.19 74.18
CA GLY A 7 -6.70 37.77 73.29
C GLY A 7 -5.40 36.99 73.13
N THR A 8 -5.07 36.15 74.11
CA THR A 8 -3.77 35.44 74.14
C THR A 8 -3.72 34.21 73.27
N ILE A 9 -4.87 33.64 72.89
CA ILE A 9 -4.95 32.44 72.06
C ILE A 9 -5.09 32.83 70.59
N ILE A 10 -5.72 33.96 70.21
CA ILE A 10 -5.97 34.40 68.85
C ILE A 10 -4.65 34.73 68.13
N LEU A 11 -3.70 35.36 68.78
CA LEU A 11 -2.44 35.79 68.20
C LEU A 11 -1.56 34.60 67.70
N PRO A 12 -1.33 33.54 68.49
CA PRO A 12 -0.57 32.39 67.96
C PRO A 12 -1.28 31.61 66.85
N VAL A 13 -2.63 31.55 66.80
CA VAL A 13 -3.40 30.93 65.76
C VAL A 13 -3.26 31.70 64.43
N ILE A 14 -3.32 33.02 64.49
CA ILE A 14 -3.11 33.87 63.31
C ILE A 14 -1.69 33.72 62.75
N ILE A 15 -0.67 33.72 63.63
CA ILE A 15 0.72 33.56 63.21
C ILE A 15 0.95 32.17 62.57
N SER A 16 0.38 31.10 63.11
CA SER A 16 0.51 29.75 62.53
C SER A 16 -0.17 29.63 61.15
N LEU A 17 -1.30 30.30 60.94
CA LEU A 17 -1.97 30.36 59.62
C LEU A 17 -1.11 31.14 58.59
N PHE A 18 -0.48 32.23 59.00
CA PHE A 18 0.42 33.00 58.08
C PHE A 18 1.68 32.21 57.76
N ILE A 19 2.29 31.50 58.70
CA ILE A 19 3.47 30.66 58.46
C ILE A 19 3.11 29.47 57.56
N GLY A 20 1.93 28.85 57.73
CA GLY A 20 1.42 27.79 56.88
C GLY A 20 1.17 28.27 55.46
N ALA A 21 0.53 29.44 55.27
CA ALA A 21 0.30 30.04 53.98
C ALA A 21 1.59 30.43 53.23
N LEU A 22 2.58 31.00 53.95
CA LEU A 22 3.88 31.34 53.37
C LEU A 22 4.67 30.09 52.98
N GLY A 23 4.64 29.04 53.79
CA GLY A 23 5.29 27.77 53.52
C GLY A 23 4.74 27.08 52.26
N THR A 24 3.41 27.04 52.14
CA THR A 24 2.76 26.46 50.94
C THR A 24 3.02 27.27 49.67
N THR A 25 3.06 28.60 49.77
CA THR A 25 3.38 29.46 48.64
C THR A 25 4.83 29.29 48.18
N LEU A 26 5.78 29.19 49.12
CA LEU A 26 7.18 28.95 48.79
C LEU A 26 7.41 27.56 48.18
N VAL A 27 6.73 26.53 48.65
CA VAL A 27 6.77 25.19 48.03
C VAL A 27 6.18 25.22 46.63
N PHE A 28 5.04 25.88 46.42
CA PHE A 28 4.40 26.01 45.14
C PHE A 28 5.26 26.78 44.12
N LEU A 29 5.91 27.88 44.57
CA LEU A 29 6.81 28.66 43.71
C LEU A 29 8.09 27.87 43.35
N ASN A 30 8.64 27.09 44.26
CA ASN A 30 9.78 26.20 43.96
C ASN A 30 9.39 25.04 43.04
N PHE A 31 8.18 24.47 43.18
CA PHE A 31 7.68 23.44 42.28
C PHE A 31 7.37 24.00 40.88
N SER A 32 6.85 25.23 40.82
CA SER A 32 6.55 25.90 39.54
C SER A 32 7.83 26.38 38.82
N SER A 33 8.89 26.71 39.56
CA SER A 33 10.17 27.15 38.99
C SER A 33 11.05 26.00 38.45
N ASN A 34 10.92 24.78 39.01
CA ASN A 34 11.64 23.61 38.54
C ASN A 34 10.85 22.78 37.52
N GLY A 35 9.66 23.20 37.12
CA GLY A 35 8.77 22.53 36.15
C GLY A 35 9.07 22.81 34.67
N ASN A 36 10.20 23.44 34.36
CA ASN A 36 10.67 23.51 32.94
C ASN A 36 11.45 22.26 32.53
N GLY A 37 10.99 21.09 32.94
CA GLY A 37 11.23 19.87 32.24
C GLY A 37 10.36 19.91 30.97
N SER A 38 10.82 20.54 29.89
CA SER A 38 10.32 20.26 28.57
C SER A 38 10.55 18.76 28.35
N ILE A 39 9.49 17.96 28.52
CA ILE A 39 9.44 16.63 27.94
C ILE A 39 9.47 16.89 26.44
N ILE A 40 10.67 16.93 25.87
CA ILE A 40 10.86 16.78 24.44
C ILE A 40 10.46 15.34 24.17
N GLN A 41 9.16 15.10 24.00
CA GLN A 41 8.73 13.93 23.25
C GLN A 41 9.27 14.17 21.84
N ASN A 42 10.40 13.54 21.54
CA ASN A 42 10.75 13.23 20.16
C ASN A 42 9.69 12.25 19.66
N VAL A 43 8.50 12.75 19.41
CA VAL A 43 7.54 12.10 18.54
C VAL A 43 8.19 12.20 17.18
N ASN A 44 8.93 11.17 16.79
CA ASN A 44 9.18 10.91 15.38
C ASN A 44 7.78 10.74 14.76
N LYS A 45 7.18 11.87 14.37
CA LYS A 45 6.04 11.87 13.49
C LYS A 45 6.55 11.24 12.21
N VAL A 46 6.41 9.93 12.08
CA VAL A 46 6.32 9.31 10.77
C VAL A 46 5.00 9.79 10.20
N THR A 47 5.02 11.00 9.68
CA THR A 47 3.94 11.49 8.83
C THR A 47 4.10 10.68 7.56
N ILE A 48 3.33 9.59 7.42
CA ILE A 48 3.04 9.05 6.09
C ILE A 48 2.18 10.15 5.48
N THR A 49 2.84 11.10 4.79
CA THR A 49 2.13 12.15 4.09
C THR A 49 1.35 11.48 2.97
N GLU A 50 0.07 11.83 2.81
CA GLU A 50 -0.73 11.38 1.66
C GLU A 50 -0.01 11.69 0.34
N ASN A 51 0.84 12.70 0.31
CA ASN A 51 1.74 13.04 -0.79
C ASN A 51 2.66 11.87 -1.19
N SER A 52 3.11 11.03 -0.27
CA SER A 52 4.01 9.93 -0.59
C SER A 52 3.36 8.83 -1.45
N ILE A 53 2.05 8.57 -1.29
CA ILE A 53 1.33 7.58 -2.11
C ILE A 53 1.05 8.15 -3.50
N ALA A 54 0.65 9.41 -3.61
CA ALA A 54 0.45 10.06 -4.90
C ALA A 54 1.75 10.09 -5.73
N ASP A 55 2.89 10.40 -5.09
CA ASP A 55 4.20 10.36 -5.75
C ASP A 55 4.59 8.94 -6.18
N ALA A 56 4.32 7.93 -5.35
CA ALA A 56 4.56 6.54 -5.69
C ALA A 56 3.67 6.06 -6.85
N VAL A 57 2.39 6.48 -6.87
CA VAL A 57 1.47 6.22 -7.98
C VAL A 57 1.99 6.85 -9.27
N ASN A 58 2.42 8.11 -9.24
CA ASN A 58 2.94 8.81 -10.42
C ASN A 58 4.16 8.11 -11.03
N LYS A 59 5.02 7.48 -10.21
CA LYS A 59 6.18 6.73 -10.70
C LYS A 59 5.80 5.52 -11.54
N ILE A 60 4.70 4.83 -11.20
CA ILE A 60 4.35 3.57 -11.84
C ILE A 60 3.20 3.71 -12.85
N TYR A 61 2.41 4.79 -12.79
CA TYR A 61 1.16 4.93 -13.52
C TYR A 61 1.29 4.65 -15.01
N ASP A 62 2.29 5.22 -15.67
CA ASP A 62 2.52 5.07 -17.11
C ASP A 62 3.17 3.74 -17.50
N ALA A 63 3.63 2.96 -16.54
CA ALA A 63 4.09 1.60 -16.77
C ALA A 63 2.95 0.57 -16.70
N VAL A 64 1.78 0.94 -16.14
CA VAL A 64 0.62 0.07 -16.01
C VAL A 64 -0.25 0.17 -17.26
N VAL A 65 -0.66 -0.98 -17.75
CA VAL A 65 -1.40 -1.11 -19.01
C VAL A 65 -2.67 -1.93 -18.83
N VAL A 66 -3.66 -1.68 -19.67
CA VAL A 66 -4.81 -2.58 -19.83
C VAL A 66 -4.40 -3.71 -20.77
N VAL A 67 -4.77 -4.93 -20.44
CA VAL A 67 -4.60 -6.12 -21.27
C VAL A 67 -5.98 -6.59 -21.70
N GLU A 68 -6.31 -6.46 -22.97
CA GLU A 68 -7.54 -6.98 -23.56
C GLU A 68 -7.20 -8.23 -24.38
N ALA A 69 -7.83 -9.34 -24.05
CA ALA A 69 -7.68 -10.60 -24.75
C ALA A 69 -8.92 -10.91 -25.57
N SER A 70 -8.74 -11.26 -26.83
CA SER A 70 -9.81 -11.55 -27.78
C SER A 70 -9.63 -12.93 -28.39
N LYS A 71 -10.74 -13.53 -28.81
CA LYS A 71 -10.80 -14.76 -29.59
C LYS A 71 -11.79 -14.59 -30.73
N GLU A 72 -11.36 -14.94 -31.94
CA GLU A 72 -12.20 -14.79 -33.17
C GLU A 72 -12.81 -13.39 -33.29
N GLY A 73 -12.02 -12.34 -32.93
CA GLY A 73 -12.41 -10.94 -32.97
C GLY A 73 -13.38 -10.50 -31.87
N LYS A 74 -13.71 -11.36 -30.88
CA LYS A 74 -14.54 -11.01 -29.73
C LYS A 74 -13.67 -10.93 -28.48
N GLN A 75 -13.80 -9.84 -27.71
CA GLN A 75 -13.15 -9.70 -26.43
C GLN A 75 -13.71 -10.76 -25.45
N ILE A 76 -12.81 -11.58 -24.90
CA ILE A 76 -13.14 -12.66 -23.94
C ILE A 76 -12.68 -12.35 -22.53
N SER A 77 -11.66 -11.48 -22.36
CA SER A 77 -11.12 -11.10 -21.07
C SER A 77 -10.55 -9.68 -21.08
N THR A 78 -10.52 -9.05 -19.92
CA THR A 78 -9.80 -7.81 -19.65
C THR A 78 -9.12 -7.90 -18.28
N GLY A 79 -7.88 -7.49 -18.23
CA GLY A 79 -7.09 -7.41 -17.02
C GLY A 79 -6.11 -6.24 -17.06
N THR A 80 -5.17 -6.29 -16.18
CA THR A 80 -4.09 -5.32 -16.05
C THR A 80 -2.76 -6.00 -16.32
N GLY A 81 -1.79 -5.26 -16.78
CA GLY A 81 -0.39 -5.66 -16.86
C GLY A 81 0.51 -4.48 -16.51
N PHE A 82 1.80 -4.71 -16.47
CA PHE A 82 2.77 -3.63 -16.33
C PHE A 82 4.06 -3.95 -17.08
N VAL A 83 4.66 -2.92 -17.67
CA VAL A 83 5.96 -3.01 -18.32
C VAL A 83 7.04 -3.12 -17.25
N TYR A 84 7.75 -4.25 -17.19
CA TYR A 84 8.75 -4.48 -16.14
C TYR A 84 10.19 -4.47 -16.63
N LYS A 85 10.41 -4.55 -17.94
CA LYS A 85 11.75 -4.65 -18.52
C LYS A 85 11.76 -4.23 -19.99
N THR A 86 12.88 -3.67 -20.41
CA THR A 86 13.20 -3.50 -21.83
C THR A 86 14.54 -4.19 -22.15
N LYS A 87 14.64 -4.72 -23.36
CA LYS A 87 15.90 -5.25 -23.90
C LYS A 87 15.90 -5.00 -25.41
N ASP A 88 16.94 -4.41 -25.90
CA ASP A 88 17.06 -4.01 -27.30
C ASP A 88 15.86 -3.14 -27.75
N ASN A 89 15.12 -3.54 -28.76
CA ASN A 89 13.93 -2.86 -29.26
C ASN A 89 12.61 -3.46 -28.75
N VAL A 90 12.66 -4.28 -27.70
CA VAL A 90 11.52 -4.98 -27.14
C VAL A 90 11.26 -4.51 -25.72
N ALA A 91 9.99 -4.35 -25.37
CA ALA A 91 9.50 -4.18 -24.01
C ALA A 91 8.69 -5.42 -23.58
N TYR A 92 8.85 -5.79 -22.32
CA TYR A 92 8.20 -6.95 -21.73
C TYR A 92 7.18 -6.52 -20.70
N ILE A 93 5.99 -7.11 -20.78
CA ILE A 93 4.86 -6.84 -19.90
C ILE A 93 4.55 -8.11 -19.10
N LEU A 94 4.37 -7.97 -17.79
CA LEU A 94 3.84 -9.01 -16.93
C LEU A 94 2.33 -8.84 -16.77
N THR A 95 1.62 -9.96 -16.79
CA THR A 95 0.18 -10.08 -16.49
C THR A 95 -0.11 -11.48 -15.95
N ASN A 96 -1.37 -11.80 -15.64
CA ASN A 96 -1.76 -13.16 -15.29
C ASN A 96 -2.02 -14.02 -16.53
N ASN A 97 -1.76 -15.34 -16.38
CA ASN A 97 -2.08 -16.31 -17.42
C ASN A 97 -3.58 -16.35 -17.71
N HIS A 98 -4.44 -16.37 -16.68
CA HIS A 98 -5.89 -16.45 -16.87
C HIS A 98 -6.48 -15.23 -17.61
N VAL A 99 -5.79 -14.08 -17.60
CA VAL A 99 -6.21 -12.88 -18.35
C VAL A 99 -6.11 -13.10 -19.85
N ILE A 100 -5.10 -13.86 -20.30
CA ILE A 100 -4.81 -14.09 -21.72
C ILE A 100 -5.14 -15.51 -22.19
N ASP A 101 -5.66 -16.35 -21.30
CA ASP A 101 -5.90 -17.75 -21.64
C ASP A 101 -6.98 -17.90 -22.72
N ASN A 102 -6.77 -18.85 -23.63
CA ASN A 102 -7.64 -19.12 -24.79
C ASN A 102 -7.81 -17.96 -25.79
N SER A 103 -6.98 -16.91 -25.72
CA SER A 103 -6.99 -15.82 -26.69
C SER A 103 -6.13 -16.11 -27.91
N ASP A 104 -6.48 -15.53 -29.04
CA ASP A 104 -5.71 -15.52 -30.30
C ASP A 104 -5.14 -14.11 -30.59
N ASP A 105 -5.68 -13.08 -29.96
CA ASP A 105 -5.21 -11.70 -30.09
C ASP A 105 -5.17 -11.02 -28.71
N ILE A 106 -4.11 -10.23 -28.46
CA ILE A 106 -3.90 -9.48 -27.22
C ILE A 106 -3.58 -8.04 -27.57
N ASN A 107 -4.45 -7.14 -27.12
CA ASN A 107 -4.30 -5.71 -27.29
C ASN A 107 -3.86 -5.07 -25.95
N ILE A 108 -2.83 -4.24 -26.00
CA ILE A 108 -2.31 -3.46 -24.87
C ILE A 108 -2.77 -2.02 -25.04
N ILE A 109 -3.38 -1.44 -23.99
CA ILE A 109 -3.78 -0.03 -23.99
C ILE A 109 -3.02 0.69 -22.90
N TYR A 110 -2.33 1.76 -23.28
CA TYR A 110 -1.52 2.60 -22.40
C TYR A 110 -2.34 3.70 -21.73
N SER A 111 -1.74 4.36 -20.73
CA SER A 111 -2.39 5.43 -19.95
C SER A 111 -2.82 6.63 -20.80
N ASP A 112 -2.12 6.91 -21.90
CA ASP A 112 -2.46 7.96 -22.86
C ASP A 112 -3.56 7.57 -23.87
N GLY A 113 -4.07 6.33 -23.79
CA GLY A 113 -5.08 5.77 -24.68
C GLY A 113 -4.54 5.18 -25.98
N SER A 114 -3.23 5.29 -26.26
CA SER A 114 -2.60 4.58 -27.38
C SER A 114 -2.66 3.06 -27.16
N ASN A 115 -2.56 2.29 -28.23
CA ASN A 115 -2.63 0.83 -28.14
C ASN A 115 -1.71 0.13 -29.13
N THR A 116 -1.41 -1.14 -28.84
CA THR A 116 -0.61 -2.00 -29.71
C THR A 116 -0.94 -3.47 -29.45
N THR A 117 -0.76 -4.31 -30.47
CA THR A 117 -0.87 -5.77 -30.31
C THR A 117 0.39 -6.33 -29.65
N ALA A 118 0.21 -7.24 -28.70
CA ALA A 118 1.30 -7.92 -28.01
C ALA A 118 1.43 -9.37 -28.46
N GLN A 119 2.64 -9.91 -28.34
CA GLN A 119 2.93 -11.33 -28.55
C GLN A 119 3.21 -12.01 -27.21
N ILE A 120 2.77 -13.25 -27.06
CA ILE A 120 3.06 -14.07 -25.88
C ILE A 120 4.51 -14.56 -25.99
N VAL A 121 5.32 -14.26 -24.98
CA VAL A 121 6.69 -14.78 -24.83
C VAL A 121 6.69 -16.10 -24.08
N GLY A 122 5.85 -16.19 -23.05
CA GLY A 122 5.68 -17.39 -22.23
C GLY A 122 4.54 -17.22 -21.25
N LYS A 123 3.98 -18.33 -20.82
CA LYS A 123 2.93 -18.37 -19.81
C LYS A 123 3.05 -19.62 -18.96
N GLU A 124 2.62 -19.53 -17.70
CA GLU A 124 2.69 -20.61 -16.75
C GLU A 124 1.38 -20.63 -15.94
N THR A 125 0.72 -21.77 -15.95
CA THR A 125 -0.64 -21.94 -15.41
C THR A 125 -0.65 -22.04 -13.89
N TYR A 126 0.38 -22.64 -13.30
CA TYR A 126 0.45 -22.87 -11.84
C TYR A 126 0.72 -21.58 -11.08
N SER A 127 1.69 -20.77 -11.54
CA SER A 127 1.96 -19.45 -10.96
C SER A 127 1.00 -18.36 -11.43
N ASP A 128 0.14 -18.69 -12.41
CA ASP A 128 -0.77 -17.77 -13.07
C ASP A 128 -0.07 -16.52 -13.64
N ILE A 129 1.14 -16.70 -14.20
CA ILE A 129 1.95 -15.63 -14.77
C ILE A 129 2.04 -15.76 -16.29
N ALA A 130 1.96 -14.64 -16.99
CA ALA A 130 2.27 -14.54 -18.40
C ALA A 130 3.20 -13.35 -18.69
N VAL A 131 4.07 -13.55 -19.67
CA VAL A 131 4.97 -12.53 -20.20
C VAL A 131 4.58 -12.24 -21.64
N LEU A 132 4.31 -10.97 -21.91
CA LEU A 132 4.00 -10.46 -23.23
C LEU A 132 5.16 -9.58 -23.70
N GLN A 133 5.29 -9.40 -25.02
CA GLN A 133 6.23 -8.46 -25.61
C GLN A 133 5.53 -7.52 -26.60
N VAL A 134 6.03 -6.29 -26.62
CA VAL A 134 5.65 -5.23 -27.57
C VAL A 134 6.90 -4.51 -28.07
N ALA A 135 6.77 -3.69 -29.11
CA ALA A 135 7.89 -2.84 -29.53
C ALA A 135 8.21 -1.82 -28.44
N LYS A 136 9.49 -1.62 -28.12
CA LYS A 136 9.94 -0.64 -27.10
C LYS A 136 9.48 0.78 -27.40
N SER A 137 9.32 1.14 -28.67
CA SER A 137 8.85 2.47 -29.11
C SER A 137 7.40 2.78 -28.74
N THR A 138 6.62 1.78 -28.32
CA THR A 138 5.20 1.97 -27.97
C THR A 138 4.96 2.22 -26.50
N ILE A 139 5.92 1.92 -25.60
CA ILE A 139 5.74 2.06 -24.16
C ILE A 139 5.98 3.48 -23.68
N LEU A 140 5.31 3.87 -22.60
CA LEU A 140 5.45 5.18 -21.95
C LEU A 140 6.49 5.14 -20.83
N SER A 141 6.50 4.08 -20.00
CA SER A 141 7.39 3.93 -18.87
C SER A 141 7.69 2.47 -18.57
N VAL A 142 8.63 2.21 -17.67
CA VAL A 142 9.00 0.89 -17.15
C VAL A 142 8.90 0.92 -15.63
N ALA A 143 8.19 -0.03 -15.04
CA ALA A 143 8.06 -0.17 -13.60
C ALA A 143 9.38 -0.57 -12.95
N GLU A 144 9.68 0.04 -11.81
CA GLU A 144 10.78 -0.38 -10.94
C GLU A 144 10.35 -1.61 -10.12
N LEU A 145 11.22 -2.62 -10.09
CA LEU A 145 10.96 -3.85 -9.31
C LEU A 145 11.62 -3.73 -7.95
N GLY A 146 10.83 -3.93 -6.89
CA GLY A 146 11.29 -4.04 -5.52
C GLY A 146 11.54 -5.49 -5.11
N ASN A 147 11.81 -5.69 -3.83
CA ASN A 147 12.04 -7.01 -3.27
C ASN A 147 10.95 -7.35 -2.25
N SER A 148 10.12 -8.33 -2.55
CA SER A 148 9.03 -8.78 -1.67
C SER A 148 9.51 -9.33 -0.32
N LYS A 149 10.81 -9.66 -0.16
CA LYS A 149 11.38 -10.10 1.11
C LYS A 149 11.58 -8.95 2.10
N ASP A 150 11.70 -7.72 1.63
CA ASP A 150 12.01 -6.56 2.46
C ASP A 150 10.75 -5.93 3.08
N VAL A 151 9.56 -6.18 2.49
CA VAL A 151 8.29 -5.68 3.03
C VAL A 151 7.86 -6.43 4.29
N LYS A 152 7.22 -5.72 5.21
CA LYS A 152 6.77 -6.22 6.52
C LYS A 152 5.25 -6.17 6.61
N ILE A 153 4.67 -7.07 7.41
CA ILE A 153 3.23 -7.02 7.73
C ILE A 153 2.93 -5.66 8.36
N GLY A 154 1.91 -4.98 7.85
CA GLY A 154 1.52 -3.63 8.23
C GLY A 154 2.07 -2.53 7.31
N ASP A 155 3.03 -2.82 6.42
CA ASP A 155 3.49 -1.84 5.45
C ASP A 155 2.36 -1.45 4.49
N THR A 156 2.28 -0.16 4.20
CA THR A 156 1.31 0.36 3.22
C THR A 156 1.65 -0.10 1.83
N LEU A 157 0.65 -0.66 1.15
CA LEU A 157 0.71 -1.11 -0.24
C LEU A 157 -0.44 -0.50 -1.04
N PHE A 158 -0.25 -0.42 -2.33
CA PHE A 158 -1.32 -0.05 -3.25
C PHE A 158 -1.23 -0.87 -4.54
N THR A 159 -2.31 -0.88 -5.29
CA THR A 159 -2.33 -1.43 -6.65
C THR A 159 -2.89 -0.41 -7.61
N VAL A 160 -2.43 -0.47 -8.84
CA VAL A 160 -2.98 0.29 -9.98
C VAL A 160 -3.53 -0.72 -10.95
N GLY A 161 -4.78 -0.54 -11.37
CA GLY A 161 -5.43 -1.53 -12.22
C GLY A 161 -6.57 -0.96 -13.04
N THR A 162 -7.32 -1.86 -13.68
CA THR A 162 -8.42 -1.54 -14.60
C THR A 162 -9.68 -2.29 -14.18
N PRO A 163 -10.23 -2.05 -12.97
CA PRO A 163 -11.41 -2.76 -12.53
C PRO A 163 -12.58 -2.47 -13.47
N LEU A 164 -13.35 -3.51 -13.80
CA LEU A 164 -14.55 -3.39 -14.66
C LEU A 164 -14.29 -2.86 -16.07
N GLY A 165 -13.05 -2.95 -16.57
CA GLY A 165 -12.69 -2.62 -17.95
C GLY A 165 -12.13 -1.21 -18.16
N LYS A 166 -11.79 -0.88 -19.42
CA LYS A 166 -11.09 0.34 -19.86
C LYS A 166 -11.60 1.65 -19.25
N LYS A 167 -12.91 1.76 -18.99
CA LYS A 167 -13.52 2.98 -18.42
C LYS A 167 -12.92 3.37 -17.06
N TYR A 168 -12.39 2.40 -16.31
CA TYR A 168 -11.82 2.58 -14.98
C TYR A 168 -10.31 2.33 -14.95
N GLN A 169 -9.66 2.47 -16.11
CA GLN A 169 -8.21 2.38 -16.21
C GLN A 169 -7.51 3.32 -15.23
N GLY A 170 -6.44 2.84 -14.60
CA GLY A 170 -5.68 3.63 -13.65
C GLY A 170 -6.32 3.78 -12.27
N THR A 171 -7.35 2.97 -11.95
CA THR A 171 -7.91 2.93 -10.60
C THR A 171 -6.86 2.47 -9.59
N VAL A 172 -6.71 3.26 -8.53
CA VAL A 172 -5.79 2.96 -7.43
C VAL A 172 -6.58 2.48 -6.22
N THR A 173 -6.18 1.36 -5.63
CA THR A 173 -6.68 0.93 -4.32
C THR A 173 -5.52 0.77 -3.35
N LYS A 174 -5.72 1.15 -2.08
CA LYS A 174 -4.72 1.16 -1.02
C LYS A 174 -5.12 0.22 0.11
N GLY A 175 -4.13 -0.43 0.68
CA GLY A 175 -4.25 -1.27 1.87
C GLY A 175 -2.88 -1.46 2.54
N ILE A 176 -2.74 -2.57 3.23
CA ILE A 176 -1.48 -2.98 3.87
C ILE A 176 -1.10 -4.41 3.46
N LEU A 177 0.15 -4.79 3.73
CA LEU A 177 0.53 -6.19 3.74
C LEU A 177 -0.09 -6.87 4.96
N SER A 178 -1.18 -7.61 4.77
CA SER A 178 -1.93 -8.28 5.84
C SER A 178 -1.32 -9.63 6.22
N GLY A 179 -0.56 -10.24 5.31
CA GLY A 179 0.12 -11.50 5.53
C GLY A 179 1.25 -11.74 4.54
N LYS A 180 2.25 -12.49 4.99
CA LYS A 180 3.43 -12.85 4.20
C LYS A 180 3.64 -14.34 4.28
N ASP A 181 4.17 -14.92 3.19
CA ASP A 181 4.42 -16.36 3.09
C ASP A 181 3.17 -17.24 3.37
N ARG A 182 1.99 -16.76 3.00
CA ARG A 182 0.75 -17.52 3.14
C ARG A 182 0.76 -18.69 2.14
N LEU A 183 0.46 -19.88 2.62
CA LEU A 183 0.26 -21.06 1.79
C LEU A 183 -1.22 -21.15 1.43
N VAL A 184 -1.53 -21.07 0.14
CA VAL A 184 -2.88 -21.10 -0.41
C VAL A 184 -3.01 -22.35 -1.29
N GLU A 185 -4.07 -23.10 -1.07
CA GLU A 185 -4.42 -24.23 -1.93
C GLU A 185 -5.08 -23.71 -3.21
N VAL A 186 -4.57 -24.14 -4.35
CA VAL A 186 -5.09 -23.73 -5.66
C VAL A 186 -5.66 -24.93 -6.38
N SER A 187 -6.88 -24.76 -6.93
CA SER A 187 -7.56 -25.76 -7.74
C SER A 187 -7.76 -25.24 -9.15
N LEU A 188 -7.29 -25.96 -10.15
CA LEU A 188 -7.45 -25.62 -11.58
C LEU A 188 -8.73 -26.20 -12.17
N SER A 189 -9.23 -27.29 -11.62
CA SER A 189 -10.32 -28.08 -12.20
C SER A 189 -11.48 -28.39 -11.24
N GLY A 190 -11.66 -27.60 -10.16
CA GLY A 190 -12.80 -27.76 -9.25
C GLY A 190 -12.42 -28.36 -7.90
N ASN A 191 -12.95 -29.48 -7.44
CA ASN A 191 -12.97 -29.90 -6.05
C ASN A 191 -11.70 -30.55 -5.48
N VAL A 192 -10.56 -30.50 -6.18
CA VAL A 192 -9.30 -31.11 -5.72
C VAL A 192 -8.21 -30.05 -5.72
N THR A 193 -7.46 -29.98 -4.62
CA THR A 193 -6.25 -29.15 -4.55
C THR A 193 -5.19 -29.69 -5.49
N ASP A 194 -4.82 -28.93 -6.52
CA ASP A 194 -3.81 -29.32 -7.48
C ASP A 194 -2.38 -29.00 -6.98
N TYR A 195 -2.24 -27.87 -6.25
CA TYR A 195 -0.94 -27.44 -5.70
C TYR A 195 -1.11 -26.40 -4.60
N ILE A 196 -0.01 -26.12 -3.87
CA ILE A 196 0.06 -25.08 -2.84
C ILE A 196 0.96 -23.96 -3.36
N MET A 197 0.46 -22.72 -3.32
CA MET A 197 1.21 -21.54 -3.68
C MET A 197 1.54 -20.69 -2.45
N ARG A 198 2.74 -20.13 -2.43
CA ARG A 198 3.14 -19.14 -1.42
C ARG A 198 2.86 -17.73 -1.92
N VAL A 199 2.06 -16.96 -1.18
CA VAL A 199 1.57 -15.65 -1.59
C VAL A 199 1.77 -14.58 -0.53
N LEU A 200 1.72 -13.32 -0.97
CA LEU A 200 1.49 -12.14 -0.15
C LEU A 200 -0.02 -11.91 -0.02
N GLN A 201 -0.48 -11.49 1.15
CA GLN A 201 -1.86 -11.13 1.39
C GLN A 201 -1.96 -9.62 1.64
N THR A 202 -2.87 -8.95 0.96
CA THR A 202 -3.19 -7.54 1.15
C THR A 202 -4.70 -7.36 1.36
N ASP A 203 -5.10 -6.30 2.06
CA ASP A 203 -6.48 -5.84 2.19
C ASP A 203 -6.80 -4.69 1.22
N ALA A 204 -5.85 -4.31 0.36
CA ALA A 204 -6.15 -3.45 -0.79
C ALA A 204 -7.24 -4.13 -1.65
N ALA A 205 -8.27 -3.38 -2.02
CA ALA A 205 -9.38 -3.95 -2.78
C ALA A 205 -8.93 -4.46 -4.15
N ILE A 206 -8.93 -5.79 -4.32
CA ILE A 206 -8.68 -6.47 -5.60
C ILE A 206 -10.02 -6.86 -6.20
N ASN A 207 -10.35 -6.28 -7.34
CA ASN A 207 -11.59 -6.51 -8.07
C ASN A 207 -11.30 -7.10 -9.47
N PRO A 208 -12.29 -7.72 -10.14
CA PRO A 208 -12.15 -8.14 -11.52
C PRO A 208 -11.62 -7.01 -12.41
N GLY A 209 -10.51 -7.26 -13.11
CA GLY A 209 -9.77 -6.28 -13.90
C GLY A 209 -8.45 -5.81 -13.25
N ASN A 210 -8.27 -5.94 -11.91
CA ASN A 210 -6.97 -5.70 -11.26
C ASN A 210 -6.01 -6.90 -11.42
N SER A 211 -6.51 -8.08 -11.83
CA SER A 211 -5.68 -9.25 -12.12
C SER A 211 -4.58 -8.91 -13.13
N GLY A 212 -3.36 -9.34 -12.84
CA GLY A 212 -2.15 -9.04 -13.61
C GLY A 212 -1.52 -7.68 -13.32
N GLY A 213 -2.21 -6.82 -12.57
CA GLY A 213 -1.69 -5.53 -12.13
C GLY A 213 -0.64 -5.64 -11.02
N PRO A 214 0.18 -4.60 -10.84
CA PRO A 214 1.23 -4.59 -9.83
C PRO A 214 0.67 -4.40 -8.42
N LEU A 215 1.27 -5.08 -7.44
CA LEU A 215 1.22 -4.72 -6.03
C LEU A 215 2.47 -3.91 -5.72
N VAL A 216 2.30 -2.71 -5.17
CA VAL A 216 3.34 -1.67 -5.13
C VAL A 216 3.53 -1.17 -3.70
N ASN A 217 4.78 -0.91 -3.32
CA ASN A 217 5.11 -0.29 -2.04
C ASN A 217 5.08 1.26 -2.14
N ILE A 218 5.27 1.94 -1.01
CA ILE A 218 5.25 3.41 -0.93
C ILE A 218 6.40 4.11 -1.68
N ASN A 219 7.42 3.37 -2.12
CA ASN A 219 8.51 3.89 -2.95
C ASN A 219 8.15 3.88 -4.45
N GLY A 220 7.02 3.27 -4.83
CA GLY A 220 6.62 3.06 -6.22
C GLY A 220 7.24 1.81 -6.85
N GLU A 221 7.77 0.88 -6.05
CA GLU A 221 8.40 -0.36 -6.50
C GLU A 221 7.40 -1.51 -6.49
N VAL A 222 7.37 -2.31 -7.55
CA VAL A 222 6.52 -3.49 -7.65
C VAL A 222 7.10 -4.63 -6.84
N ILE A 223 6.31 -5.16 -5.90
CA ILE A 223 6.68 -6.27 -5.02
C ILE A 223 5.88 -7.54 -5.26
N GLY A 224 4.88 -7.49 -6.13
CA GLY A 224 4.02 -8.62 -6.47
C GLY A 224 3.09 -8.34 -7.64
N ILE A 225 2.36 -9.37 -8.03
CA ILE A 225 1.33 -9.34 -9.07
C ILE A 225 0.00 -9.75 -8.44
N ASN A 226 -1.05 -8.97 -8.67
CA ASN A 226 -2.38 -9.28 -8.17
C ASN A 226 -3.01 -10.42 -8.97
N SER A 227 -3.63 -11.38 -8.27
CA SER A 227 -4.44 -12.42 -8.89
C SER A 227 -5.73 -12.63 -8.11
N LEU A 228 -6.86 -12.58 -8.79
CA LEU A 228 -8.19 -12.85 -8.24
C LEU A 228 -8.54 -14.34 -8.27
N LYS A 229 -7.76 -15.16 -8.99
CA LYS A 229 -7.99 -16.60 -9.09
C LYS A 229 -7.71 -17.34 -7.78
N LEU A 230 -7.00 -16.69 -6.87
CA LEU A 230 -6.52 -17.26 -5.60
C LEU A 230 -7.38 -16.85 -4.37
N VAL A 231 -8.55 -16.29 -4.57
CA VAL A 231 -9.44 -15.84 -3.49
C VAL A 231 -10.62 -16.78 -3.35
#